data_fffa79f46e8e7c50125b955e0c0e585d
#
_entry.id   fffa79f46e8e7c50125b955e0c0e585d
#
_cell.length_a   1.000
_cell.length_b   1.000
_cell.length_c   1.000
_cell.angle_alpha   90.00
_cell.angle_beta   90.00
_cell.angle_gamma   90.00
#
_symmetry.space_group_name_H-M   'P 1'
#
loop_
_entity.id
_entity.type
_entity.pdbx_description
1 polymer ?
#
loop_
_entity_poly.entity_id
_entity_poly.type
_entity_poly.pdbx_seq_one_letter_code
_entity_poly.pdbx_strand_id
1 'polypeptide(L)'
;MPIYRILNPGFGERHLREWRRGVRHTVALLLVALAVCAAGLVALDTTDVPITEKLFRAVWNAANLLTTLGDFTAFDERQKVFMMGTMFVFLMIGGYALSRLTGILSSDAVMELRENRSMARQLDQLTEHVIVIGFGPIGVLVTSRLRDNGESVVVIDRAEDFAAQASALGYPVVLGDAGADDKVFDRAGVDRARALVVTTDDPDRKVAITLMAHARNPALTIAVTGATRERGALLRHAGASDVVIGDDIIADALIGRLAKETKA
;
A
#
# COMPACT_ATOMS: atom_id res chain seq x y z
N MET A 1 -5.93 -13.06 -0.65
CA MET A 1 -4.50 -12.79 -0.36
C MET A 1 -4.21 -11.30 -0.48
N PRO A 2 -3.17 -10.76 0.16
CA PRO A 2 -2.79 -9.36 -0.03
C PRO A 2 -2.28 -9.11 -1.45
N ILE A 3 -2.47 -7.87 -1.94
CA ILE A 3 -1.99 -7.41 -3.25
C ILE A 3 -0.76 -6.54 -3.00
N TYR A 4 0.35 -6.77 -3.72
CA TYR A 4 1.47 -5.86 -3.70
C TYR A 4 1.17 -4.64 -4.56
N ARG A 5 1.05 -3.48 -3.94
CA ARG A 5 0.87 -2.20 -4.63
C ARG A 5 2.20 -1.46 -4.72
N ILE A 6 2.55 -1.02 -5.92
CA ILE A 6 3.69 -0.12 -6.09
C ILE A 6 3.29 1.25 -5.56
N LEU A 7 3.64 1.49 -4.29
CA LEU A 7 3.38 2.78 -3.66
C LEU A 7 4.30 3.84 -4.28
N ASN A 8 3.72 4.94 -4.71
CA ASN A 8 4.49 6.11 -5.11
C ASN A 8 5.44 6.52 -3.97
N PRO A 9 6.72 6.80 -4.25
CA PRO A 9 7.70 7.15 -3.21
C PRO A 9 7.29 8.33 -2.33
N GLY A 10 6.34 9.16 -2.76
CA GLY A 10 5.76 10.25 -1.98
C GLY A 10 4.61 9.88 -1.04
N PHE A 11 4.07 8.66 -1.11
CA PHE A 11 2.90 8.29 -0.31
C PHE A 11 3.21 8.20 1.19
N GLY A 12 4.28 7.51 1.55
CA GLY A 12 4.73 7.42 2.95
C GLY A 12 5.20 8.76 3.52
N GLU A 13 5.86 9.60 2.71
CA GLU A 13 6.35 10.91 3.15
C GLU A 13 5.24 11.95 3.38
N ARG A 14 4.15 11.90 2.60
CA ARG A 14 2.99 12.79 2.81
C ARG A 14 2.29 12.46 4.12
N HIS A 15 2.02 11.19 4.39
CA HIS A 15 1.41 10.74 5.65
C HIS A 15 2.30 11.03 6.87
N LEU A 16 3.62 10.83 6.76
CA LEU A 16 4.56 11.18 7.82
C LEU A 16 4.60 12.70 8.09
N ARG A 17 4.52 13.54 7.05
CA ARG A 17 4.46 15.01 7.20
C ARG A 17 3.17 15.47 7.85
N GLU A 18 2.04 14.91 7.46
CA GLU A 18 0.73 15.19 8.07
C GLU A 18 0.68 14.72 9.53
N TRP A 19 1.20 13.55 9.81
CA TRP A 19 1.33 13.03 11.16
C TRP A 19 2.21 13.92 12.03
N ARG A 20 3.42 14.28 11.58
CA ARG A 20 4.31 15.20 12.31
C ARG A 20 3.67 16.56 12.56
N ARG A 21 2.93 17.07 11.60
CA ARG A 21 2.19 18.33 11.76
C ARG A 21 1.09 18.19 12.81
N GLY A 22 0.30 17.12 12.77
CA GLY A 22 -0.74 16.83 13.75
C GLY A 22 -0.19 16.69 15.18
N VAL A 23 0.89 15.93 15.37
CA VAL A 23 1.57 15.76 16.66
C VAL A 23 2.09 17.12 17.18
N ARG A 24 2.74 17.89 16.32
CA ARG A 24 3.24 19.24 16.71
C ARG A 24 2.12 20.16 17.18
N HIS A 25 0.98 20.17 16.52
CA HIS A 25 -0.19 20.96 16.93
C HIS A 25 -0.75 20.49 18.27
N THR A 26 -0.89 19.19 18.50
CA THR A 26 -1.38 18.63 19.77
C THR A 26 -0.42 18.97 20.92
N VAL A 27 0.89 18.79 20.70
CA VAL A 27 1.92 19.15 21.70
C VAL A 27 1.90 20.65 21.98
N ALA A 28 1.79 21.50 20.95
CA ALA A 28 1.71 22.94 21.13
C ALA A 28 0.47 23.35 21.94
N LEU A 29 -0.70 22.79 21.63
CA LEU A 29 -1.94 23.04 22.40
C LEU A 29 -1.79 22.63 23.85
N LEU A 30 -1.16 21.49 24.12
CA LEU A 30 -0.91 20.99 25.49
C LEU A 30 0.05 21.90 26.25
N LEU A 31 1.11 22.38 25.62
CA LEU A 31 2.06 23.32 26.22
C LEU A 31 1.41 24.67 26.50
N VAL A 32 0.58 25.18 25.59
CA VAL A 32 -0.17 26.43 25.79
C VAL A 32 -1.16 26.26 26.94
N ALA A 33 -1.93 25.18 27.00
CA ALA A 33 -2.86 24.91 28.07
C ALA A 33 -2.14 24.81 29.43
N LEU A 34 -0.98 24.13 29.48
CA LEU A 34 -0.14 24.04 30.68
C LEU A 34 0.35 25.42 31.13
N ALA A 35 0.83 26.25 30.20
CA ALA A 35 1.29 27.62 30.49
C ALA A 35 0.15 28.50 31.00
N VAL A 36 -1.03 28.42 30.40
CA VAL A 36 -2.24 29.16 30.83
C VAL A 36 -2.68 28.71 32.23
N CYS A 37 -2.67 27.40 32.48
CA CYS A 37 -2.98 26.83 33.78
C CYS A 37 -2.00 27.35 34.87
N ALA A 38 -0.70 27.28 34.61
CA ALA A 38 0.32 27.76 35.54
C ALA A 38 0.21 29.26 35.78
N ALA A 39 0.03 30.08 34.73
CA ALA A 39 -0.16 31.53 34.84
C ALA A 39 -1.42 31.89 35.67
N GLY A 40 -2.53 31.17 35.41
CA GLY A 40 -3.77 31.35 36.16
C GLY A 40 -3.62 31.00 37.65
N LEU A 41 -2.93 29.91 37.96
CA LEU A 41 -2.65 29.55 39.36
C LEU A 41 -1.77 30.59 40.07
N VAL A 42 -0.73 31.13 39.41
CA VAL A 42 0.10 32.20 39.96
C VAL A 42 -0.72 33.46 40.19
N ALA A 43 -1.60 33.82 39.25
CA ALA A 43 -2.45 35.05 39.35
C ALA A 43 -3.51 34.90 40.47
N LEU A 44 -3.99 33.72 40.73
CA LEU A 44 -4.98 33.45 41.80
C LEU A 44 -4.34 33.16 43.17
N ASP A 45 -3.02 33.01 43.23
CA ASP A 45 -2.30 32.74 44.49
C ASP A 45 -2.14 34.03 45.31
N THR A 46 -2.87 34.09 46.40
CA THR A 46 -2.88 35.22 47.37
C THR A 46 -1.85 35.05 48.48
N THR A 47 -1.04 33.99 48.48
CA THR A 47 -0.03 33.76 49.54
C THR A 47 1.15 34.75 49.42
N ASP A 48 1.77 35.08 50.51
CA ASP A 48 2.89 36.04 50.60
C ASP A 48 4.26 35.33 50.46
N VAL A 49 4.40 34.48 49.40
CA VAL A 49 5.65 33.75 49.12
C VAL A 49 6.35 34.33 47.88
N PRO A 50 7.67 34.12 47.71
CA PRO A 50 8.41 34.61 46.54
C PRO A 50 7.81 34.06 45.24
N ILE A 51 7.87 34.91 44.17
CA ILE A 51 7.31 34.57 42.89
C ILE A 51 7.88 33.27 42.28
N THR A 52 9.14 32.98 42.57
CA THR A 52 9.81 31.70 42.16
C THR A 52 9.15 30.47 42.75
N GLU A 53 8.75 30.55 44.02
CA GLU A 53 8.04 29.49 44.69
C GLU A 53 6.62 29.34 44.19
N LYS A 54 5.90 30.43 43.95
CA LYS A 54 4.57 30.43 43.31
C LYS A 54 4.62 29.77 41.96
N LEU A 55 5.62 30.11 41.14
CA LEU A 55 5.78 29.57 39.79
C LEU A 55 6.08 28.04 39.86
N PHE A 56 6.96 27.62 40.76
CA PHE A 56 7.27 26.20 40.91
C PHE A 56 6.01 25.41 41.31
N ARG A 57 5.27 25.89 42.34
CA ARG A 57 4.02 25.27 42.76
C ARG A 57 2.98 25.21 41.68
N ALA A 58 2.83 26.30 40.91
CA ALA A 58 1.87 26.39 39.81
C ALA A 58 2.20 25.40 38.68
N VAL A 59 3.47 25.33 38.25
CA VAL A 59 3.92 24.37 37.23
C VAL A 59 3.76 22.93 37.72
N TRP A 60 4.11 22.64 38.98
CA TRP A 60 3.94 21.34 39.58
C TRP A 60 2.46 20.90 39.60
N ASN A 61 1.58 21.80 40.03
CA ASN A 61 0.15 21.53 40.11
C ASN A 61 -0.48 21.36 38.72
N ALA A 62 -0.05 22.18 37.75
CA ALA A 62 -0.50 22.04 36.36
C ALA A 62 -0.03 20.69 35.74
N ALA A 63 1.19 20.25 36.04
CA ALA A 63 1.69 18.93 35.61
C ALA A 63 0.93 17.79 36.30
N ASN A 64 0.63 17.89 37.58
CA ASN A 64 -0.18 16.90 38.30
C ASN A 64 -1.61 16.82 37.75
N LEU A 65 -2.19 17.92 37.31
CA LEU A 65 -3.50 17.94 36.68
C LEU A 65 -3.52 17.11 35.38
N LEU A 66 -2.43 17.14 34.62
CA LEU A 66 -2.28 16.34 33.41
C LEU A 66 -2.32 14.83 33.69
N THR A 67 -1.78 14.41 34.83
CA THR A 67 -1.71 13.00 35.25
C THR A 67 -2.92 12.55 36.09
N THR A 68 -3.84 13.45 36.40
CA THR A 68 -5.00 13.23 37.30
C THR A 68 -4.63 12.76 38.72
N LEU A 69 -3.38 12.92 39.16
CA LEU A 69 -2.86 12.51 40.45
C LEU A 69 -2.76 13.68 41.48
N GLY A 70 -3.30 14.85 41.11
CA GLY A 70 -3.16 16.05 41.94
C GLY A 70 -4.01 16.02 43.23
N ASP A 71 -3.42 16.44 44.34
CA ASP A 71 -4.15 16.77 45.56
C ASP A 71 -4.59 18.25 45.53
N PHE A 72 -5.89 18.48 45.49
CA PHE A 72 -6.51 19.81 45.39
C PHE A 72 -6.97 20.34 46.75
N THR A 73 -6.65 19.70 47.85
CA THR A 73 -7.12 20.08 49.20
C THR A 73 -6.54 21.40 49.72
N ALA A 74 -5.36 21.77 49.20
CA ALA A 74 -4.67 23.02 49.62
C ALA A 74 -5.12 24.27 48.87
N PHE A 75 -6.04 24.15 47.87
CA PHE A 75 -6.50 25.29 47.03
C PHE A 75 -7.68 26.01 47.66
N ASP A 76 -7.74 27.33 47.45
CA ASP A 76 -8.91 28.11 47.74
C ASP A 76 -10.07 27.87 46.75
N GLU A 77 -11.27 28.33 47.07
CA GLU A 77 -12.46 28.08 46.21
C GLU A 77 -12.32 28.64 44.80
N ARG A 78 -11.63 29.77 44.57
CA ARG A 78 -11.40 30.34 43.24
C ARG A 78 -10.42 29.50 42.45
N GLN A 79 -9.36 29.03 43.06
CA GLN A 79 -8.40 28.13 42.46
C GLN A 79 -9.05 26.78 42.08
N LYS A 80 -9.90 26.22 42.92
CA LYS A 80 -10.64 25.00 42.65
C LYS A 80 -11.55 25.13 41.43
N VAL A 81 -12.32 26.22 41.31
CA VAL A 81 -13.18 26.48 40.15
C VAL A 81 -12.34 26.61 38.88
N PHE A 82 -11.22 27.34 38.93
CA PHE A 82 -10.31 27.52 37.82
C PHE A 82 -9.70 26.14 37.39
N MET A 83 -9.27 25.36 38.36
CA MET A 83 -8.71 24.02 38.09
C MET A 83 -9.73 23.06 37.48
N MET A 84 -11.00 23.08 37.93
CA MET A 84 -12.07 22.31 37.28
C MET A 84 -12.23 22.69 35.80
N GLY A 85 -12.26 23.99 35.47
CA GLY A 85 -12.33 24.47 34.09
C GLY A 85 -11.13 23.96 33.26
N THR A 86 -9.93 24.09 33.81
CA THR A 86 -8.70 23.66 33.14
C THR A 86 -8.66 22.14 32.96
N MET A 87 -9.19 21.36 33.90
CA MET A 87 -9.31 19.90 33.79
C MET A 87 -10.16 19.50 32.58
N PHE A 88 -11.29 20.19 32.33
CA PHE A 88 -12.08 19.97 31.13
C PHE A 88 -11.32 20.27 29.84
N VAL A 89 -10.51 21.34 29.83
CA VAL A 89 -9.66 21.66 28.66
C VAL A 89 -8.64 20.55 28.40
N PHE A 90 -7.95 20.04 29.42
CA PHE A 90 -7.02 18.94 29.28
C PHE A 90 -7.72 17.65 28.83
N LEU A 91 -8.91 17.36 29.35
CA LEU A 91 -9.71 16.21 28.92
C LEU A 91 -10.08 16.29 27.43
N MET A 92 -10.47 17.47 26.96
CA MET A 92 -10.78 17.72 25.54
C MET A 92 -9.53 17.53 24.65
N ILE A 93 -8.38 18.08 25.07
CA ILE A 93 -7.12 17.91 24.33
C ILE A 93 -6.71 16.43 24.32
N GLY A 94 -6.84 15.72 25.45
CA GLY A 94 -6.56 14.29 25.55
C GLY A 94 -7.48 13.44 24.66
N GLY A 95 -8.78 13.71 24.67
CA GLY A 95 -9.77 13.08 23.80
C GLY A 95 -9.47 13.31 22.32
N TYR A 96 -9.12 14.55 21.97
CA TYR A 96 -8.68 14.88 20.60
C TYR A 96 -7.41 14.11 20.20
N ALA A 97 -6.41 14.05 21.09
CA ALA A 97 -5.16 13.31 20.85
C ALA A 97 -5.43 11.81 20.65
N LEU A 98 -6.28 11.22 21.50
CA LEU A 98 -6.66 9.82 21.40
C LEU A 98 -7.43 9.51 20.12
N SER A 99 -8.39 10.35 19.73
CA SER A 99 -9.13 10.23 18.47
C SER A 99 -8.18 10.28 17.27
N ARG A 100 -7.18 11.16 17.29
CA ARG A 100 -6.16 11.23 16.22
C ARG A 100 -5.29 9.97 16.18
N LEU A 101 -4.89 9.46 17.33
CA LEU A 101 -4.09 8.24 17.43
C LEU A 101 -4.88 7.02 16.91
N THR A 102 -6.14 6.89 17.30
CA THR A 102 -7.03 5.82 16.83
C THR A 102 -7.23 5.90 15.32
N GLY A 103 -7.46 7.09 14.77
CA GLY A 103 -7.59 7.30 13.33
C GLY A 103 -6.34 6.88 12.54
N ILE A 104 -5.14 7.03 13.12
CA ILE A 104 -3.89 6.58 12.49
C ILE A 104 -3.74 5.06 12.55
N LEU A 105 -4.03 4.47 13.72
CA LEU A 105 -3.93 3.01 13.92
C LEU A 105 -4.95 2.23 13.10
N SER A 106 -6.10 2.82 12.86
CA SER A 106 -7.20 2.24 12.04
C SER A 106 -7.12 2.68 10.57
N SER A 107 -6.05 3.42 10.16
CA SER A 107 -5.94 3.86 8.78
C SER A 107 -5.61 2.69 7.86
N ASP A 108 -6.31 2.61 6.72
CA ASP A 108 -6.07 1.64 5.63
C ASP A 108 -4.59 1.63 5.20
N ALA A 109 -3.90 2.76 5.34
CA ALA A 109 -2.48 2.89 5.03
C ALA A 109 -1.56 1.98 5.87
N VAL A 110 -1.86 1.74 7.16
CA VAL A 110 -1.07 0.82 8.01
C VAL A 110 -1.34 -0.62 7.60
N MET A 111 -2.59 -0.92 7.29
CA MET A 111 -2.99 -2.25 6.82
C MET A 111 -2.37 -2.55 5.46
N GLU A 112 -2.42 -1.61 4.53
CA GLU A 112 -1.79 -1.69 3.21
C GLU A 112 -0.26 -1.86 3.29
N LEU A 113 0.43 -1.17 4.19
CA LEU A 113 1.86 -1.35 4.42
C LEU A 113 2.21 -2.75 4.96
N ARG A 114 1.37 -3.32 5.82
CA ARG A 114 1.55 -4.69 6.34
C ARG A 114 1.32 -5.72 5.25
N GLU A 115 0.26 -5.55 4.46
CA GLU A 115 -0.07 -6.41 3.33
C GLU A 115 1.03 -6.38 2.27
N ASN A 116 1.51 -5.20 1.90
CA ASN A 116 2.62 -5.04 0.97
C ASN A 116 3.91 -5.72 1.46
N ARG A 117 4.24 -5.61 2.76
CA ARG A 117 5.42 -6.28 3.32
C ARG A 117 5.29 -7.80 3.33
N SER A 118 4.10 -8.33 3.62
CA SER A 118 3.83 -9.76 3.59
C SER A 118 3.96 -10.30 2.17
N MET A 119 3.33 -9.63 1.21
CA MET A 119 3.41 -10.01 -0.21
C MET A 119 4.83 -9.87 -0.77
N ALA A 120 5.56 -8.80 -0.41
CA ALA A 120 6.94 -8.63 -0.81
C ALA A 120 7.80 -9.83 -0.41
N ARG A 121 7.70 -10.30 0.84
CA ARG A 121 8.45 -11.47 1.31
C ARG A 121 8.08 -12.74 0.55
N GLN A 122 6.81 -12.92 0.23
CA GLN A 122 6.34 -14.06 -0.55
C GLN A 122 6.92 -14.02 -1.98
N LEU A 123 6.87 -12.87 -2.64
CA LEU A 123 7.43 -12.67 -3.98
C LEU A 123 8.96 -12.83 -4.00
N ASP A 124 9.66 -12.36 -2.96
CA ASP A 124 11.13 -12.47 -2.86
C ASP A 124 11.62 -13.93 -2.74
N GLN A 125 10.76 -14.84 -2.23
CA GLN A 125 11.07 -16.27 -2.08
C GLN A 125 10.82 -17.09 -3.36
N LEU A 126 10.08 -16.54 -4.33
CA LEU A 126 9.76 -17.26 -5.57
C LEU A 126 10.96 -17.31 -6.51
N THR A 127 11.21 -18.50 -7.02
CA THR A 127 12.19 -18.79 -8.07
C THR A 127 11.55 -19.72 -9.09
N GLU A 128 12.03 -19.74 -10.32
CA GLU A 128 11.53 -20.61 -11.41
C GLU A 128 10.01 -20.47 -11.65
N HIS A 129 9.40 -19.38 -11.20
CA HIS A 129 7.97 -19.12 -11.35
C HIS A 129 7.63 -18.55 -12.73
N VAL A 130 6.35 -18.59 -13.09
CA VAL A 130 5.81 -17.98 -14.30
C VAL A 130 5.12 -16.67 -13.96
N ILE A 131 5.47 -15.61 -14.67
CA ILE A 131 4.82 -14.31 -14.55
C ILE A 131 3.75 -14.19 -15.63
N VAL A 132 2.51 -13.86 -15.26
CA VAL A 132 1.41 -13.60 -16.20
C VAL A 132 1.02 -12.13 -16.12
N ILE A 133 1.18 -11.41 -17.24
CA ILE A 133 0.82 -9.99 -17.35
C ILE A 133 -0.51 -9.83 -18.06
N GLY A 134 -1.50 -9.30 -17.33
CA GLY A 134 -2.89 -9.19 -17.75
C GLY A 134 -3.75 -10.32 -17.20
N PHE A 135 -4.70 -10.00 -16.34
CA PHE A 135 -5.63 -10.97 -15.74
C PHE A 135 -7.04 -10.86 -16.33
N GLY A 136 -7.10 -10.52 -17.64
CA GLY A 136 -8.32 -10.60 -18.44
C GLY A 136 -8.73 -12.05 -18.73
N PRO A 137 -9.72 -12.28 -19.61
CA PRO A 137 -10.27 -13.64 -19.88
C PRO A 137 -9.21 -14.69 -20.25
N ILE A 138 -8.22 -14.31 -21.07
CA ILE A 138 -7.11 -15.21 -21.45
C ILE A 138 -6.16 -15.41 -20.28
N GLY A 139 -5.85 -14.35 -19.53
CA GLY A 139 -4.96 -14.41 -18.37
C GLY A 139 -5.48 -15.34 -17.28
N VAL A 140 -6.77 -15.27 -16.99
CA VAL A 140 -7.44 -16.20 -16.03
C VAL A 140 -7.28 -17.65 -16.44
N LEU A 141 -7.51 -17.98 -17.72
CA LEU A 141 -7.38 -19.34 -18.24
C LEU A 141 -5.93 -19.84 -18.19
N VAL A 142 -4.98 -19.00 -18.61
CA VAL A 142 -3.55 -19.33 -18.58
C VAL A 142 -3.09 -19.57 -17.15
N THR A 143 -3.42 -18.67 -16.24
CA THR A 143 -3.03 -18.73 -14.82
C THR A 143 -3.60 -19.99 -14.14
N SER A 144 -4.87 -20.31 -14.41
CA SER A 144 -5.51 -21.52 -13.88
C SER A 144 -4.80 -22.79 -14.37
N ARG A 145 -4.56 -22.91 -15.67
CA ARG A 145 -3.89 -24.09 -16.25
C ARG A 145 -2.45 -24.25 -15.77
N LEU A 146 -1.72 -23.15 -15.61
CA LEU A 146 -0.37 -23.19 -15.05
C LEU A 146 -0.40 -23.72 -13.61
N ARG A 147 -1.32 -23.26 -12.79
CA ARG A 147 -1.50 -23.74 -11.41
C ARG A 147 -1.90 -25.21 -11.37
N ASP A 148 -2.81 -25.63 -12.24
CA ASP A 148 -3.25 -27.04 -12.33
C ASP A 148 -2.09 -27.97 -12.71
N ASN A 149 -1.09 -27.44 -13.44
CA ASN A 149 0.15 -28.15 -13.77
C ASN A 149 1.22 -28.05 -12.66
N GLY A 150 0.90 -27.46 -11.49
CA GLY A 150 1.82 -27.35 -10.36
C GLY A 150 2.80 -26.19 -10.45
N GLU A 151 2.62 -25.26 -11.39
CA GLU A 151 3.51 -24.11 -11.56
C GLU A 151 3.22 -23.01 -10.52
N SER A 152 4.26 -22.40 -10.00
CA SER A 152 4.15 -21.17 -9.22
C SER A 152 3.91 -20.00 -10.15
N VAL A 153 2.83 -19.25 -9.93
CA VAL A 153 2.43 -18.15 -10.81
C VAL A 153 2.35 -16.83 -10.05
N VAL A 154 2.90 -15.78 -10.65
CA VAL A 154 2.75 -14.38 -10.20
C VAL A 154 1.94 -13.63 -11.25
N VAL A 155 0.91 -12.90 -10.82
CA VAL A 155 0.08 -12.10 -11.70
C VAL A 155 0.50 -10.63 -11.62
N ILE A 156 0.58 -9.97 -12.75
CA ILE A 156 0.74 -8.52 -12.86
C ILE A 156 -0.47 -7.97 -13.59
N ASP A 157 -1.15 -7.02 -12.99
CA ASP A 157 -2.19 -6.25 -13.68
C ASP A 157 -2.18 -4.78 -13.24
N ARG A 158 -2.58 -3.88 -14.14
CA ARG A 158 -2.72 -2.45 -13.85
C ARG A 158 -4.09 -2.07 -13.31
N ALA A 159 -5.10 -2.89 -13.60
CA ALA A 159 -6.48 -2.67 -13.16
C ALA A 159 -6.69 -3.29 -11.79
N GLU A 160 -7.19 -2.48 -10.86
CA GLU A 160 -7.41 -2.90 -9.47
C GLU A 160 -8.42 -4.04 -9.38
N ASP A 161 -9.46 -4.03 -10.22
CA ASP A 161 -10.50 -5.06 -10.24
C ASP A 161 -9.94 -6.44 -10.62
N PHE A 162 -9.10 -6.50 -11.65
CA PHE A 162 -8.44 -7.74 -12.07
C PHE A 162 -7.40 -8.21 -11.06
N ALA A 163 -6.64 -7.30 -10.47
CA ALA A 163 -5.71 -7.61 -9.41
C ALA A 163 -6.44 -8.17 -8.16
N ALA A 164 -7.58 -7.58 -7.78
CA ALA A 164 -8.42 -8.06 -6.69
C ALA A 164 -8.99 -9.45 -6.98
N GLN A 165 -9.45 -9.71 -8.21
CA GLN A 165 -9.93 -11.01 -8.64
C GLN A 165 -8.82 -12.08 -8.57
N ALA A 166 -7.61 -11.79 -9.07
CA ALA A 166 -6.48 -12.70 -8.99
C ALA A 166 -6.09 -13.01 -7.54
N SER A 167 -6.07 -11.99 -6.68
CA SER A 167 -5.79 -12.14 -5.26
C SER A 167 -6.86 -12.98 -4.55
N ALA A 168 -8.14 -12.80 -4.86
CA ALA A 168 -9.23 -13.59 -4.31
C ALA A 168 -9.12 -15.08 -4.66
N LEU A 169 -8.56 -15.38 -5.84
CA LEU A 169 -8.26 -16.74 -6.30
C LEU A 169 -6.96 -17.31 -5.69
N GLY A 170 -6.25 -16.55 -4.86
CA GLY A 170 -5.07 -16.99 -4.14
C GLY A 170 -3.75 -16.86 -4.90
N TYR A 171 -3.69 -16.05 -5.95
CA TYR A 171 -2.43 -15.78 -6.64
C TYR A 171 -1.67 -14.63 -5.98
N PRO A 172 -0.33 -14.69 -5.90
CA PRO A 172 0.50 -13.52 -5.66
C PRO A 172 0.31 -12.49 -6.77
N VAL A 173 0.03 -11.23 -6.38
CA VAL A 173 -0.31 -10.18 -7.33
C VAL A 173 0.56 -8.95 -7.14
N VAL A 174 1.07 -8.41 -8.23
CA VAL A 174 1.70 -7.09 -8.32
C VAL A 174 0.76 -6.16 -9.08
N LEU A 175 0.20 -5.17 -8.40
CA LEU A 175 -0.62 -4.12 -9.02
C LEU A 175 0.30 -3.05 -9.58
N GLY A 176 0.33 -2.90 -10.90
CA GLY A 176 1.15 -1.90 -11.58
C GLY A 176 1.16 -2.05 -13.10
N ASP A 177 1.72 -1.05 -13.75
CA ASP A 177 1.82 -0.99 -15.20
C ASP A 177 3.18 -1.49 -15.68
N ALA A 178 3.24 -2.75 -16.10
CA ALA A 178 4.46 -3.37 -16.62
C ALA A 178 4.97 -2.75 -17.94
N GLY A 179 4.15 -1.98 -18.65
CA GLY A 179 4.58 -1.25 -19.86
C GLY A 179 5.13 0.14 -19.61
N ALA A 180 5.14 0.61 -18.35
CA ALA A 180 5.53 1.97 -18.00
C ALA A 180 6.43 2.07 -16.76
N ASP A 181 6.52 1.04 -15.91
CA ASP A 181 7.30 1.08 -14.66
C ASP A 181 8.12 -0.20 -14.48
N ASP A 182 9.44 -0.06 -14.58
CA ASP A 182 10.42 -1.15 -14.38
C ASP A 182 10.34 -1.80 -13.01
N LYS A 183 9.88 -1.08 -11.99
CA LYS A 183 9.74 -1.61 -10.64
C LYS A 183 8.74 -2.76 -10.54
N VAL A 184 7.81 -2.84 -11.49
CA VAL A 184 6.85 -3.95 -11.58
C VAL A 184 7.59 -5.27 -11.81
N PHE A 185 8.58 -5.26 -12.71
CA PHE A 185 9.42 -6.44 -13.00
C PHE A 185 10.32 -6.81 -11.83
N ASP A 186 10.92 -5.80 -11.15
CA ASP A 186 11.71 -6.04 -9.93
C ASP A 186 10.89 -6.77 -8.88
N ARG A 187 9.66 -6.31 -8.65
CA ARG A 187 8.76 -6.86 -7.64
C ARG A 187 8.21 -8.24 -8.01
N ALA A 188 7.94 -8.45 -9.27
CA ALA A 188 7.54 -9.76 -9.77
C ALA A 188 8.70 -10.77 -9.86
N GLY A 189 9.94 -10.32 -9.67
CA GLY A 189 11.11 -11.19 -9.68
C GLY A 189 11.47 -11.71 -11.07
N VAL A 190 11.42 -10.87 -12.10
CA VAL A 190 11.68 -11.25 -13.50
C VAL A 190 13.05 -11.90 -13.70
N ASP A 191 14.05 -11.49 -12.90
CA ASP A 191 15.40 -12.05 -12.94
C ASP A 191 15.48 -13.51 -12.44
N ARG A 192 14.47 -13.94 -11.68
CA ARG A 192 14.36 -15.30 -11.10
C ARG A 192 13.22 -16.11 -11.71
N ALA A 193 12.45 -15.50 -12.61
CA ALA A 193 11.34 -16.16 -13.28
C ALA A 193 11.85 -17.07 -14.39
N ARG A 194 11.17 -18.20 -14.61
CA ARG A 194 11.42 -19.12 -15.71
C ARG A 194 10.79 -18.62 -17.01
N ALA A 195 9.61 -18.05 -16.93
CA ALA A 195 8.87 -17.60 -18.10
C ALA A 195 7.97 -16.39 -17.79
N LEU A 196 7.66 -15.65 -18.83
CA LEU A 196 6.71 -14.53 -18.84
C LEU A 196 5.65 -14.81 -19.89
N VAL A 197 4.37 -14.64 -19.53
CA VAL A 197 3.24 -14.73 -20.47
C VAL A 197 2.52 -13.40 -20.51
N VAL A 198 2.42 -12.78 -21.69
CA VAL A 198 1.77 -11.48 -21.90
C VAL A 198 0.41 -11.70 -22.56
N THR A 199 -0.66 -11.42 -21.81
CA THR A 199 -2.05 -11.64 -22.22
C THR A 199 -2.89 -10.36 -22.25
N THR A 200 -2.28 -9.18 -22.00
CA THR A 200 -2.99 -7.90 -22.09
C THR A 200 -3.56 -7.68 -23.50
N ASP A 201 -4.66 -6.94 -23.62
CA ASP A 201 -5.30 -6.72 -24.93
C ASP A 201 -4.66 -5.59 -25.75
N ASP A 202 -3.94 -4.68 -25.12
CA ASP A 202 -3.32 -3.51 -25.73
C ASP A 202 -2.07 -3.92 -26.57
N PRO A 203 -2.09 -3.77 -27.90
CA PRO A 203 -0.99 -4.23 -28.76
C PRO A 203 0.32 -3.48 -28.55
N ASP A 204 0.26 -2.18 -28.26
CA ASP A 204 1.46 -1.34 -28.12
C ASP A 204 2.12 -1.62 -26.75
N ARG A 205 1.31 -1.90 -25.74
CA ARG A 205 1.78 -2.36 -24.43
C ARG A 205 2.45 -3.73 -24.50
N LYS A 206 1.94 -4.66 -25.30
CA LYS A 206 2.60 -5.96 -25.50
C LYS A 206 4.04 -5.77 -25.97
N VAL A 207 4.26 -4.89 -26.92
CA VAL A 207 5.61 -4.59 -27.43
C VAL A 207 6.49 -3.97 -26.35
N ALA A 208 5.98 -2.96 -25.64
CA ALA A 208 6.73 -2.30 -24.56
C ALA A 208 7.09 -3.29 -23.44
N ILE A 209 6.12 -4.08 -22.96
CA ILE A 209 6.31 -5.11 -21.93
C ILE A 209 7.37 -6.13 -22.37
N THR A 210 7.25 -6.64 -23.59
CA THR A 210 8.16 -7.65 -24.15
C THR A 210 9.59 -7.10 -24.23
N LEU A 211 9.76 -5.88 -24.73
CA LEU A 211 11.05 -5.22 -24.85
C LEU A 211 11.69 -4.98 -23.48
N MET A 212 10.93 -4.46 -22.53
CA MET A 212 11.42 -4.20 -21.16
C MET A 212 11.81 -5.50 -20.45
N ALA A 213 10.98 -6.54 -20.53
CA ALA A 213 11.26 -7.83 -19.93
C ALA A 213 12.51 -8.50 -20.53
N HIS A 214 12.64 -8.47 -21.88
CA HIS A 214 13.80 -9.02 -22.58
C HIS A 214 15.09 -8.26 -22.26
N ALA A 215 15.01 -6.92 -22.23
CA ALA A 215 16.15 -6.09 -21.85
C ALA A 215 16.63 -6.37 -20.41
N ARG A 216 15.70 -6.70 -19.51
CA ARG A 216 16.00 -7.01 -18.11
C ARG A 216 16.57 -8.42 -17.93
N ASN A 217 15.97 -9.41 -18.56
CA ASN A 217 16.41 -10.80 -18.52
C ASN A 217 16.38 -11.40 -19.95
N PRO A 218 17.50 -11.34 -20.69
CA PRO A 218 17.58 -11.88 -22.05
C PRO A 218 17.39 -13.41 -22.15
N ALA A 219 17.54 -14.13 -21.03
CA ALA A 219 17.34 -15.58 -20.97
C ALA A 219 15.89 -15.99 -20.69
N LEU A 220 15.02 -15.02 -20.36
CA LEU A 220 13.63 -15.29 -20.02
C LEU A 220 12.84 -15.78 -21.23
N THR A 221 12.11 -16.88 -21.07
CA THR A 221 11.17 -17.35 -22.08
C THR A 221 9.93 -16.47 -22.07
N ILE A 222 9.70 -15.71 -23.14
CA ILE A 222 8.58 -14.76 -23.24
C ILE A 222 7.58 -15.25 -24.28
N ALA A 223 6.37 -15.62 -23.83
CA ALA A 223 5.24 -15.98 -24.67
C ALA A 223 4.22 -14.82 -24.71
N VAL A 224 3.81 -14.43 -25.90
CA VAL A 224 2.91 -13.28 -26.10
C VAL A 224 1.75 -13.64 -27.01
N THR A 225 0.54 -13.18 -26.69
CA THR A 225 -0.59 -13.26 -27.62
C THR A 225 -0.48 -12.16 -28.69
N GLY A 226 -0.39 -12.53 -29.96
CA GLY A 226 -0.39 -11.62 -31.11
C GLY A 226 -1.79 -11.45 -31.70
N ALA A 227 -2.10 -10.28 -32.26
CA ALA A 227 -3.35 -10.04 -32.97
C ALA A 227 -3.24 -10.35 -34.48
N THR A 228 -2.11 -10.03 -35.09
CA THR A 228 -1.85 -10.28 -36.55
C THR A 228 -0.43 -10.80 -36.74
N ARG A 229 -0.16 -11.33 -37.94
CA ARG A 229 1.17 -11.85 -38.32
C ARG A 229 2.25 -10.76 -38.32
N GLU A 230 1.89 -9.54 -38.80
CA GLU A 230 2.80 -8.40 -38.84
C GLU A 230 3.18 -7.96 -37.44
N ARG A 231 2.21 -7.86 -36.53
CA ARG A 231 2.46 -7.56 -35.10
C ARG A 231 3.22 -8.68 -34.40
N GLY A 232 2.99 -9.93 -34.81
CA GLY A 232 3.77 -11.06 -34.34
C GLY A 232 5.24 -10.97 -34.69
N ALA A 233 5.59 -10.49 -35.88
CA ALA A 233 6.97 -10.23 -36.28
C ALA A 233 7.61 -9.15 -35.40
N LEU A 234 6.88 -8.05 -35.10
CA LEU A 234 7.34 -6.99 -34.23
C LEU A 234 7.61 -7.48 -32.80
N LEU A 235 6.73 -8.32 -32.26
CA LEU A 235 6.89 -8.91 -30.93
C LEU A 235 8.12 -9.82 -30.85
N ARG A 236 8.42 -10.61 -31.89
CA ARG A 236 9.65 -11.40 -31.95
C ARG A 236 10.89 -10.52 -31.97
N HIS A 237 10.87 -9.42 -32.73
CA HIS A 237 11.98 -8.45 -32.72
C HIS A 237 12.13 -7.76 -31.37
N ALA A 238 11.04 -7.59 -30.60
CA ALA A 238 11.09 -7.06 -29.23
C ALA A 238 11.62 -8.07 -28.21
N GLY A 239 11.88 -9.34 -28.60
CA GLY A 239 12.44 -10.36 -27.73
C GLY A 239 11.45 -11.46 -27.31
N ALA A 240 10.25 -11.54 -27.90
CA ALA A 240 9.35 -12.64 -27.64
C ALA A 240 9.93 -13.97 -28.13
N SER A 241 10.00 -14.97 -27.29
CA SER A 241 10.44 -16.34 -27.64
C SER A 241 9.37 -17.05 -28.46
N ASP A 242 8.09 -16.79 -28.15
CA ASP A 242 6.96 -17.33 -28.89
C ASP A 242 5.82 -16.31 -28.98
N VAL A 243 5.12 -16.32 -30.12
CA VAL A 243 3.97 -15.46 -30.38
C VAL A 243 2.79 -16.30 -30.88
N VAL A 244 1.77 -16.34 -30.04
CA VAL A 244 0.55 -17.11 -30.29
C VAL A 244 -0.50 -16.21 -30.93
N ILE A 245 -0.85 -16.46 -32.20
CA ILE A 245 -1.91 -15.73 -32.91
C ILE A 245 -3.22 -16.48 -32.70
N GLY A 246 -4.11 -15.90 -31.88
CA GLY A 246 -5.35 -16.55 -31.47
C GLY A 246 -6.27 -16.88 -32.66
N ASP A 247 -6.41 -15.95 -33.60
CA ASP A 247 -7.28 -16.12 -34.78
C ASP A 247 -6.83 -17.27 -35.69
N ASP A 248 -5.51 -17.44 -35.89
CA ASP A 248 -4.98 -18.56 -36.68
C ASP A 248 -5.30 -19.90 -35.99
N ILE A 249 -5.11 -20.00 -34.64
CA ILE A 249 -5.41 -21.20 -33.88
C ILE A 249 -6.90 -21.53 -33.90
N ILE A 250 -7.76 -20.53 -33.76
CA ILE A 250 -9.21 -20.72 -33.81
C ILE A 250 -9.64 -21.18 -35.19
N ALA A 251 -9.12 -20.57 -36.27
CA ALA A 251 -9.41 -20.97 -37.61
C ALA A 251 -8.99 -22.43 -37.91
N ASP A 252 -7.77 -22.81 -37.53
CA ASP A 252 -7.26 -24.16 -37.68
C ASP A 252 -8.09 -25.19 -36.90
N ALA A 253 -8.49 -24.85 -35.68
CA ALA A 253 -9.33 -25.69 -34.83
C ALA A 253 -10.73 -25.89 -35.43
N LEU A 254 -11.33 -24.85 -36.00
CA LEU A 254 -12.64 -24.92 -36.68
C LEU A 254 -12.57 -25.80 -37.93
N ILE A 255 -11.58 -25.58 -38.80
CA ILE A 255 -11.38 -26.36 -40.01
C ILE A 255 -11.11 -27.84 -39.64
N GLY A 256 -10.26 -28.10 -38.66
CA GLY A 256 -9.96 -29.44 -38.20
C GLY A 256 -11.17 -30.21 -37.66
N ARG A 257 -12.13 -29.55 -37.04
CA ARG A 257 -13.38 -30.14 -36.56
C ARG A 257 -14.32 -30.49 -37.74
N LEU A 258 -14.49 -29.55 -38.69
CA LEU A 258 -15.29 -29.77 -39.89
C LEU A 258 -14.77 -30.96 -40.72
N ALA A 259 -13.44 -31.08 -40.88
CA ALA A 259 -12.83 -32.14 -41.64
C ALA A 259 -12.99 -33.53 -40.99
N LYS A 260 -13.18 -33.62 -39.65
CA LYS A 260 -13.47 -34.88 -38.92
C LYS A 260 -14.91 -35.32 -39.10
N GLU A 261 -15.88 -34.38 -39.14
CA GLU A 261 -17.30 -34.71 -39.36
C GLU A 261 -17.58 -35.18 -40.78
N THR A 262 -16.79 -34.74 -41.77
CA THR A 262 -16.95 -35.16 -43.20
C THR A 262 -16.42 -36.60 -43.45
N LYS A 263 -15.68 -37.16 -42.49
CA LYS A 263 -15.09 -38.54 -42.57
C LYS A 263 -15.81 -39.59 -41.73
N ALA A 264 -16.83 -39.19 -40.97
CA ALA A 264 -17.68 -40.06 -40.17
C ALA A 264 -19.03 -40.31 -40.90
#